data_9829ac2870d63b823b474fdd4023aab1
#
_entry.id   9829ac2870d63b823b474fdd4023aab1
#
_cell.length_a   1.000
_cell.length_b   1.000
_cell.length_c   1.000
_cell.angle_alpha   90.00
_cell.angle_beta   90.00
_cell.angle_gamma   90.00
#
_symmetry.space_group_name_H-M   'P 1'
#
loop_
_entity.id
_entity.type
_entity.pdbx_description
1 polymer ?
#
loop_
_entity_poly.entity_id
_entity_poly.type
_entity_poly.pdbx_seq_one_letter_code
_entity_poly.pdbx_strand_id
1 'polypeptide(L)'
;MKKTVGIIGAGIGGLALSIRLANQGFKVTIFEKNSYPGGKLSELNTNGFRFDKGPSLFTMPSLIDELTNLQGSSHSFEYQKLEVITNYFYPDGTQLKASANIEEFAEEVHLKLNEKKETVLKHIKRNAFYFKTTEDLFLKQSLHQIKNFINFKTLKGILLSPFLGLFSTMHEKNSRTFSNPKTVQLFNRFATYNGSNPYKAPALINMISHLEFNLGAYLPKKGMHQITTHLVELAEKANVEIKYNAPVETIEIGSNNKISSIKSNGVNYTFDIVA
;
A
#
# COMPACT_ATOMS: atom_id res chain seq x y z
N MET A 1 -19.49 5.23 29.04
CA MET A 1 -19.57 5.97 27.76
C MET A 1 -18.58 5.34 26.76
N LYS A 2 -18.92 5.27 25.48
CA LYS A 2 -17.97 4.83 24.45
C LYS A 2 -16.87 5.87 24.29
N LYS A 3 -15.60 5.44 24.23
CA LYS A 3 -14.49 6.35 23.92
C LYS A 3 -14.64 6.94 22.51
N THR A 4 -14.27 8.21 22.36
CA THR A 4 -14.38 8.99 21.13
C THR A 4 -13.04 9.05 20.41
N VAL A 5 -13.08 8.97 19.07
CA VAL A 5 -11.89 9.07 18.21
C VAL A 5 -12.11 10.07 17.10
N GLY A 6 -11.20 11.04 16.99
CA GLY A 6 -11.10 11.93 15.84
C GLY A 6 -10.03 11.44 14.87
N ILE A 7 -10.35 11.27 13.60
CA ILE A 7 -9.41 10.86 12.53
C ILE A 7 -9.25 12.03 11.56
N ILE A 8 -8.00 12.35 11.21
CA ILE A 8 -7.68 13.46 10.30
C ILE A 8 -7.41 12.90 8.90
N GLY A 9 -8.38 13.10 7.99
CA GLY A 9 -8.33 12.69 6.60
C GLY A 9 -9.12 11.41 6.28
N ALA A 10 -9.99 11.50 5.27
CA ALA A 10 -10.76 10.39 4.71
C ALA A 10 -10.02 9.70 3.56
N GLY A 11 -8.70 9.58 3.62
CA GLY A 11 -7.93 8.72 2.72
C GLY A 11 -8.16 7.24 3.06
N ILE A 12 -7.64 6.32 2.23
CA ILE A 12 -7.80 4.87 2.41
C ILE A 12 -7.38 4.41 3.83
N GLY A 13 -6.26 4.96 4.36
CA GLY A 13 -5.80 4.63 5.71
C GLY A 13 -6.75 5.11 6.81
N GLY A 14 -7.27 6.35 6.71
CA GLY A 14 -8.22 6.89 7.67
C GLY A 14 -9.56 6.15 7.65
N LEU A 15 -10.07 5.82 6.45
CA LEU A 15 -11.28 5.02 6.29
C LEU A 15 -11.10 3.60 6.88
N ALA A 16 -10.00 2.92 6.56
CA ALA A 16 -9.72 1.59 7.09
C ALA A 16 -9.57 1.59 8.63
N LEU A 17 -8.89 2.58 9.18
CA LEU A 17 -8.75 2.76 10.62
C LEU A 17 -10.10 3.01 11.29
N SER A 18 -10.94 3.87 10.69
CA SER A 18 -12.26 4.20 11.25
C SER A 18 -13.16 2.98 11.36
N ILE A 19 -13.19 2.13 10.32
CA ILE A 19 -13.97 0.89 10.29
C ILE A 19 -13.50 -0.05 11.43
N ARG A 20 -12.18 -0.25 11.58
CA ARG A 20 -11.63 -1.12 12.63
C ARG A 20 -11.96 -0.61 14.04
N LEU A 21 -11.81 0.69 14.27
CA LEU A 21 -12.10 1.28 15.59
C LEU A 21 -13.59 1.28 15.91
N ALA A 22 -14.45 1.58 14.95
CA ALA A 22 -15.89 1.52 15.13
C ALA A 22 -16.35 0.10 15.50
N ASN A 23 -15.77 -0.94 14.85
CA ASN A 23 -16.04 -2.35 15.20
C ASN A 23 -15.53 -2.75 16.59
N GLN A 24 -14.54 -2.04 17.13
CA GLN A 24 -14.09 -2.20 18.51
C GLN A 24 -14.94 -1.41 19.52
N GLY A 25 -16.00 -0.77 19.07
CA GLY A 25 -16.95 -0.04 19.93
C GLY A 25 -16.63 1.42 20.17
N PHE A 26 -15.63 1.99 19.48
CA PHE A 26 -15.36 3.43 19.57
C PHE A 26 -16.41 4.25 18.80
N LYS A 27 -16.65 5.49 19.24
CA LYS A 27 -17.40 6.49 18.47
C LYS A 27 -16.40 7.27 17.61
N VAL A 28 -16.46 7.11 16.28
CA VAL A 28 -15.45 7.64 15.37
C VAL A 28 -16.01 8.78 14.53
N THR A 29 -15.26 9.88 14.42
CA THR A 29 -15.52 11.00 13.50
C THR A 29 -14.28 11.24 12.64
N ILE A 30 -14.44 11.28 11.33
CA ILE A 30 -13.40 11.64 10.36
C ILE A 30 -13.56 13.10 9.94
N PHE A 31 -12.47 13.84 9.84
CA PHE A 31 -12.41 15.20 9.31
C PHE A 31 -11.68 15.19 7.97
N GLU A 32 -12.39 15.47 6.87
CA GLU A 32 -11.82 15.53 5.52
C GLU A 32 -11.88 16.96 5.00
N LYS A 33 -10.75 17.47 4.54
CA LYS A 33 -10.65 18.84 4.04
C LYS A 33 -11.37 19.08 2.72
N ASN A 34 -11.45 18.05 1.88
CA ASN A 34 -12.12 18.12 0.58
C ASN A 34 -13.63 17.84 0.72
N SER A 35 -14.37 18.14 -0.35
CA SER A 35 -15.79 17.75 -0.48
C SER A 35 -15.97 16.26 -0.83
N TYR A 36 -14.88 15.50 -0.99
CA TYR A 36 -14.88 14.10 -1.40
C TYR A 36 -13.79 13.29 -0.63
N PRO A 37 -14.01 12.00 -0.39
CA PRO A 37 -13.06 11.11 0.28
C PRO A 37 -12.03 10.51 -0.70
N GLY A 38 -11.09 9.70 -0.17
CA GLY A 38 -10.16 8.89 -0.94
C GLY A 38 -8.72 9.42 -0.96
N GLY A 39 -8.52 10.70 -0.69
CA GLY A 39 -7.19 11.30 -0.68
C GLY A 39 -6.51 11.17 -2.04
N LYS A 40 -5.40 10.41 -2.12
CA LYS A 40 -4.69 10.15 -3.39
C LYS A 40 -5.46 9.21 -4.33
N LEU A 41 -6.39 8.41 -3.83
CA LEU A 41 -7.23 7.50 -4.61
C LEU A 41 -8.54 8.19 -4.92
N SER A 42 -8.52 9.11 -5.87
CA SER A 42 -9.65 9.91 -6.30
C SER A 42 -9.95 9.68 -7.79
N GLU A 43 -11.01 10.29 -8.30
CA GLU A 43 -11.37 10.23 -9.71
C GLU A 43 -11.57 11.63 -10.29
N LEU A 44 -11.50 11.73 -11.61
CA LEU A 44 -11.86 12.90 -12.38
C LEU A 44 -13.01 12.55 -13.33
N ASN A 45 -14.11 13.26 -13.19
CA ASN A 45 -15.22 13.19 -14.13
C ASN A 45 -15.25 14.50 -14.93
N THR A 46 -15.08 14.43 -16.24
CA THR A 46 -15.11 15.60 -17.13
C THR A 46 -15.65 15.24 -18.51
N ASN A 47 -16.54 16.07 -19.05
CA ASN A 47 -17.10 15.90 -20.39
C ASN A 47 -17.64 14.48 -20.68
N GLY A 48 -18.26 13.83 -19.69
CA GLY A 48 -18.79 12.46 -19.82
C GLY A 48 -17.74 11.35 -19.72
N PHE A 49 -16.48 11.67 -19.51
CA PHE A 49 -15.40 10.71 -19.30
C PHE A 49 -15.02 10.63 -17.81
N ARG A 50 -14.69 9.43 -17.36
CA ARG A 50 -14.22 9.14 -16.01
C ARG A 50 -12.78 8.61 -16.05
N PHE A 51 -11.91 9.18 -15.21
CA PHE A 51 -10.52 8.78 -15.05
C PHE A 51 -10.20 8.52 -13.60
N ASP A 52 -9.54 7.39 -13.31
CA ASP A 52 -8.91 7.18 -12.01
C ASP A 52 -7.70 8.09 -11.86
N LYS A 53 -7.56 8.74 -10.70
CA LYS A 53 -6.41 9.55 -10.32
C LYS A 53 -5.63 8.85 -9.21
N GLY A 54 -4.29 8.85 -9.32
CA GLY A 54 -3.42 8.28 -8.31
C GLY A 54 -2.99 6.84 -8.61
N PRO A 55 -3.01 5.93 -7.63
CA PRO A 55 -2.55 4.55 -7.82
C PRO A 55 -3.33 3.82 -8.91
N SER A 56 -2.63 3.07 -9.76
CA SER A 56 -3.20 2.31 -10.88
C SER A 56 -3.11 0.79 -10.70
N LEU A 57 -2.47 0.32 -9.65
CA LEU A 57 -2.34 -1.09 -9.31
C LEU A 57 -2.94 -1.39 -7.94
N PHE A 58 -3.74 -2.44 -7.89
CA PHE A 58 -4.31 -2.97 -6.66
C PHE A 58 -3.62 -4.30 -6.32
N THR A 59 -2.95 -4.33 -5.18
CA THR A 59 -2.30 -5.53 -4.63
C THR A 59 -2.91 -5.84 -3.26
N MET A 60 -2.81 -7.10 -2.82
CA MET A 60 -3.31 -7.56 -1.51
C MET A 60 -4.81 -7.26 -1.28
N PRO A 61 -5.72 -7.68 -2.18
CA PRO A 61 -7.16 -7.42 -2.04
C PRO A 61 -7.74 -7.99 -0.74
N SER A 62 -7.12 -9.02 -0.17
CA SER A 62 -7.49 -9.59 1.13
C SER A 62 -7.60 -8.58 2.26
N LEU A 63 -6.89 -7.44 2.18
CA LEU A 63 -7.00 -6.37 3.17
C LEU A 63 -8.35 -5.63 3.09
N ILE A 64 -8.94 -5.53 1.89
CA ILE A 64 -10.29 -4.98 1.69
C ILE A 64 -11.34 -6.02 2.08
N ASP A 65 -11.13 -7.29 1.71
CA ASP A 65 -12.02 -8.39 2.08
C ASP A 65 -12.11 -8.53 3.62
N GLU A 66 -10.99 -8.35 4.33
CA GLU A 66 -10.97 -8.35 5.79
C GLU A 66 -11.89 -7.26 6.37
N LEU A 67 -11.80 -6.01 5.85
CA LEU A 67 -12.65 -4.90 6.30
C LEU A 67 -14.12 -5.14 5.99
N THR A 68 -14.42 -5.73 4.82
CA THR A 68 -15.76 -6.12 4.41
C THR A 68 -16.35 -7.15 5.37
N ASN A 69 -15.57 -8.16 5.74
CA ASN A 69 -15.98 -9.22 6.65
C ASN A 69 -16.23 -8.71 8.09
N LEU A 70 -15.48 -7.70 8.55
CA LEU A 70 -15.72 -7.06 9.85
C LEU A 70 -17.14 -6.48 9.97
N GLN A 71 -17.72 -6.04 8.86
CA GLN A 71 -19.07 -5.46 8.83
C GLN A 71 -20.18 -6.51 8.61
N GLY A 72 -19.86 -7.79 8.51
CA GLY A 72 -20.84 -8.82 8.18
C GLY A 72 -21.56 -8.57 6.86
N SER A 73 -20.88 -7.86 5.94
CA SER A 73 -21.49 -7.50 4.64
C SER A 73 -21.64 -8.74 3.78
N SER A 74 -22.85 -8.97 3.28
CA SER A 74 -23.15 -9.99 2.28
C SER A 74 -22.61 -9.68 0.89
N HIS A 75 -22.17 -8.44 0.66
CA HIS A 75 -21.64 -7.98 -0.62
C HIS A 75 -20.10 -8.02 -0.57
N SER A 76 -19.50 -8.90 -1.36
CA SER A 76 -18.06 -8.93 -1.58
C SER A 76 -17.62 -7.74 -2.44
N PHE A 77 -16.43 -7.21 -2.17
CA PHE A 77 -15.81 -6.23 -3.05
C PHE A 77 -15.39 -6.90 -4.36
N GLU A 78 -15.84 -6.37 -5.49
CA GLU A 78 -15.61 -6.99 -6.78
C GLU A 78 -14.32 -6.51 -7.45
N TYR A 79 -13.40 -7.42 -7.70
CA TYR A 79 -12.15 -7.18 -8.44
C TYR A 79 -11.80 -8.39 -9.31
N GLN A 80 -10.94 -8.15 -10.30
CA GLN A 80 -10.40 -9.21 -11.15
C GLN A 80 -8.88 -9.26 -11.03
N LYS A 81 -8.32 -10.47 -11.08
CA LYS A 81 -6.88 -10.68 -11.19
C LYS A 81 -6.45 -10.39 -12.62
N LEU A 82 -5.35 -9.67 -12.78
CA LEU A 82 -4.78 -9.37 -14.08
C LEU A 82 -3.90 -10.52 -14.57
N GLU A 83 -4.07 -10.94 -15.81
CA GLU A 83 -3.20 -11.92 -16.48
C GLU A 83 -1.90 -11.26 -16.95
N VAL A 84 -1.99 -10.02 -17.42
CA VAL A 84 -0.84 -9.17 -17.76
C VAL A 84 -0.78 -8.05 -16.72
N ILE A 85 0.26 -8.06 -15.91
CA ILE A 85 0.45 -7.08 -14.82
C ILE A 85 0.85 -5.72 -15.38
N THR A 86 1.81 -5.71 -16.31
CA THR A 86 2.40 -4.48 -16.88
C THR A 86 2.92 -4.74 -18.27
N ASN A 87 2.71 -3.79 -19.18
CA ASN A 87 3.39 -3.74 -20.46
C ASN A 87 4.54 -2.72 -20.37
N TYR A 88 5.74 -3.14 -20.76
CA TYR A 88 6.93 -2.28 -20.81
C TYR A 88 7.21 -1.89 -22.25
N PHE A 89 7.48 -0.61 -22.45
CA PHE A 89 7.87 -0.02 -23.73
C PHE A 89 9.20 0.71 -23.55
N TYR A 90 10.20 0.28 -24.28
CA TYR A 90 11.53 0.89 -24.23
C TYR A 90 11.75 1.80 -25.44
N PRO A 91 12.60 2.85 -25.34
CA PRO A 91 12.82 3.83 -26.40
C PRO A 91 13.33 3.24 -27.71
N ASP A 92 14.00 2.09 -27.68
CA ASP A 92 14.47 1.37 -28.86
C ASP A 92 13.43 0.47 -29.54
N GLY A 93 12.17 0.59 -29.13
CA GLY A 93 11.06 -0.21 -29.66
C GLY A 93 10.88 -1.59 -29.01
N THR A 94 11.75 -1.98 -28.08
CA THR A 94 11.56 -3.23 -27.33
C THR A 94 10.28 -3.17 -26.52
N GLN A 95 9.44 -4.20 -26.65
CA GLN A 95 8.22 -4.35 -25.86
C GLN A 95 8.28 -5.65 -25.06
N LEU A 96 7.85 -5.61 -23.79
CA LEU A 96 7.82 -6.77 -22.93
C LEU A 96 6.52 -6.79 -22.12
N LYS A 97 5.88 -7.95 -22.03
CA LYS A 97 4.70 -8.21 -21.21
C LYS A 97 5.10 -8.90 -19.91
N ALA A 98 4.74 -8.30 -18.79
CA ALA A 98 4.87 -8.97 -17.50
C ALA A 98 3.61 -9.81 -17.25
N SER A 99 3.66 -11.09 -17.58
CA SER A 99 2.62 -12.06 -17.26
C SER A 99 2.53 -12.29 -15.75
N ALA A 100 1.31 -12.52 -15.24
CA ALA A 100 1.10 -12.98 -13.88
C ALA A 100 1.62 -14.41 -13.64
N ASN A 101 1.85 -15.16 -14.69
CA ASN A 101 2.57 -16.44 -14.65
C ASN A 101 4.08 -16.16 -14.65
N ILE A 102 4.74 -16.49 -13.55
CA ILE A 102 6.16 -16.19 -13.32
C ILE A 102 7.07 -16.89 -14.35
N GLU A 103 6.73 -18.12 -14.75
CA GLU A 103 7.50 -18.87 -15.75
C GLU A 103 7.40 -18.22 -17.13
N GLU A 104 6.20 -17.80 -17.54
CA GLU A 104 5.97 -17.06 -18.79
C GLU A 104 6.68 -15.70 -18.76
N PHE A 105 6.63 -14.99 -17.64
CA PHE A 105 7.35 -13.73 -17.47
C PHE A 105 8.86 -13.92 -17.60
N ALA A 106 9.42 -14.94 -16.94
CA ALA A 106 10.86 -15.22 -17.04
C ALA A 106 11.28 -15.62 -18.46
N GLU A 107 10.43 -16.35 -19.18
CA GLU A 107 10.63 -16.67 -20.60
C GLU A 107 10.58 -15.42 -21.48
N GLU A 108 9.59 -14.55 -21.29
CA GLU A 108 9.47 -13.28 -22.01
C GLU A 108 10.72 -12.39 -21.81
N VAL A 109 11.22 -12.31 -20.57
CA VAL A 109 12.46 -11.58 -20.25
C VAL A 109 13.67 -12.22 -20.95
N HIS A 110 13.72 -13.56 -21.02
CA HIS A 110 14.77 -14.28 -21.74
C HIS A 110 14.75 -13.94 -23.23
N LEU A 111 13.59 -14.08 -23.86
CA LEU A 111 13.43 -13.87 -25.31
C LEU A 111 13.64 -12.42 -25.73
N LYS A 112 13.17 -11.47 -24.94
CA LYS A 112 13.20 -10.04 -25.30
C LYS A 112 14.44 -9.31 -24.84
N LEU A 113 15.03 -9.71 -23.72
CA LEU A 113 16.16 -9.04 -23.10
C LEU A 113 17.42 -9.90 -22.98
N ASN A 114 17.39 -11.12 -23.51
CA ASN A 114 18.53 -12.06 -23.45
C ASN A 114 19.08 -12.29 -22.03
N GLU A 115 18.19 -12.24 -21.03
CA GLU A 115 18.54 -12.56 -19.64
C GLU A 115 18.31 -14.05 -19.38
N LYS A 116 19.08 -14.65 -18.48
CA LYS A 116 18.87 -16.06 -18.13
C LYS A 116 17.57 -16.23 -17.34
N LYS A 117 16.69 -17.11 -17.82
CA LYS A 117 15.40 -17.43 -17.16
C LYS A 117 15.57 -17.78 -15.70
N GLU A 118 16.55 -18.63 -15.37
CA GLU A 118 16.83 -19.05 -14.00
C GLU A 118 17.25 -17.89 -13.10
N THR A 119 17.91 -16.88 -13.65
CA THR A 119 18.30 -15.67 -12.90
C THR A 119 17.07 -14.87 -12.48
N VAL A 120 16.11 -14.71 -13.39
CA VAL A 120 14.84 -14.01 -13.12
C VAL A 120 14.04 -14.76 -12.05
N LEU A 121 13.86 -16.06 -12.23
CA LEU A 121 13.13 -16.92 -11.27
C LEU A 121 13.75 -16.90 -9.89
N LYS A 122 15.08 -17.04 -9.82
CA LYS A 122 15.84 -16.97 -8.55
C LYS A 122 15.70 -15.60 -7.87
N HIS A 123 15.67 -14.52 -8.64
CA HIS A 123 15.48 -13.17 -8.11
C HIS A 123 14.08 -13.01 -7.51
N ILE A 124 13.02 -13.42 -8.20
CA ILE A 124 11.64 -13.36 -7.71
C ILE A 124 11.47 -14.22 -6.45
N LYS A 125 12.02 -15.45 -6.44
CA LYS A 125 11.99 -16.34 -5.27
C LYS A 125 12.70 -15.73 -4.06
N ARG A 126 13.85 -15.07 -4.26
CA ARG A 126 14.57 -14.37 -3.19
C ARG A 126 13.76 -13.21 -2.64
N ASN A 127 13.08 -12.46 -3.49
CA ASN A 127 12.25 -11.33 -3.06
C ASN A 127 11.02 -11.81 -2.26
N ALA A 128 10.46 -12.97 -2.60
CA ALA A 128 9.43 -13.63 -1.80
C ALA A 128 9.94 -13.99 -0.39
N PHE A 129 11.17 -14.48 -0.28
CA PHE A 129 11.80 -14.75 1.00
C PHE A 129 12.00 -13.47 1.82
N TYR A 130 12.45 -12.38 1.20
CA TYR A 130 12.60 -11.08 1.86
C TYR A 130 11.27 -10.58 2.41
N PHE A 131 10.22 -10.63 1.59
CA PHE A 131 8.87 -10.22 2.00
C PHE A 131 8.41 -11.03 3.22
N LYS A 132 8.39 -12.36 3.13
CA LYS A 132 7.94 -13.26 4.21
C LYS A 132 8.74 -13.09 5.51
N THR A 133 10.01 -12.69 5.41
CA THR A 133 10.86 -12.47 6.59
C THR A 133 10.53 -11.15 7.28
N THR A 134 10.05 -10.16 6.54
CA THR A 134 9.92 -8.78 7.00
C THR A 134 8.48 -8.27 7.08
N GLU A 135 7.49 -8.97 6.50
CA GLU A 135 6.11 -8.50 6.42
C GLU A 135 5.49 -8.23 7.81
N ASP A 136 5.71 -9.11 8.78
CA ASP A 136 5.15 -8.93 10.12
C ASP A 136 5.69 -7.65 10.78
N LEU A 137 6.97 -7.33 10.57
CA LEU A 137 7.59 -6.13 11.14
C LEU A 137 7.11 -4.85 10.42
N PHE A 138 7.11 -4.85 9.07
CA PHE A 138 6.84 -3.64 8.30
C PHE A 138 5.37 -3.38 8.03
N LEU A 139 4.52 -4.42 8.01
CA LEU A 139 3.10 -4.27 7.68
C LEU A 139 2.17 -4.38 8.89
N LYS A 140 2.56 -5.13 9.94
CA LYS A 140 1.66 -5.46 11.06
C LYS A 140 2.06 -4.83 12.38
N GLN A 141 3.24 -4.21 12.47
CA GLN A 141 3.76 -3.65 13.73
C GLN A 141 4.22 -2.21 13.57
N SER A 142 4.12 -1.45 14.66
CA SER A 142 4.68 -0.09 14.71
C SER A 142 6.19 -0.14 14.88
N LEU A 143 6.93 0.49 13.97
CA LEU A 143 8.38 0.61 14.02
C LEU A 143 8.88 1.57 15.12
N HIS A 144 7.98 2.37 15.73
CA HIS A 144 8.32 3.33 16.79
C HIS A 144 8.37 2.70 18.19
N GLN A 145 7.97 1.45 18.35
CA GLN A 145 7.95 0.78 19.64
C GLN A 145 9.09 -0.23 19.76
N ILE A 146 10.08 0.07 20.60
CA ILE A 146 11.26 -0.77 20.82
C ILE A 146 10.89 -2.21 21.19
N LYS A 147 9.81 -2.42 21.96
CA LYS A 147 9.32 -3.77 22.32
C LYS A 147 9.02 -4.66 21.11
N ASN A 148 8.66 -4.07 19.96
CA ASN A 148 8.37 -4.81 18.73
C ASN A 148 9.65 -5.39 18.10
N PHE A 149 10.83 -4.90 18.50
CA PHE A 149 12.12 -5.39 18.05
C PHE A 149 12.69 -6.50 18.98
N ILE A 150 12.08 -6.73 20.13
CA ILE A 150 12.53 -7.70 21.14
C ILE A 150 11.64 -8.94 21.12
N ASN A 151 11.40 -9.51 19.95
CA ASN A 151 10.69 -10.78 19.81
C ASN A 151 11.51 -11.74 18.92
N PHE A 152 11.25 -13.06 19.05
CA PHE A 152 12.00 -14.09 18.35
C PHE A 152 11.99 -13.93 16.82
N LYS A 153 10.88 -13.47 16.23
CA LYS A 153 10.75 -13.24 14.78
C LYS A 153 11.63 -12.07 14.33
N THR A 154 11.64 -10.99 15.09
CA THR A 154 12.46 -9.81 14.80
C THR A 154 13.94 -10.09 15.03
N LEU A 155 14.29 -10.84 16.08
CA LEU A 155 15.66 -11.27 16.31
C LEU A 155 16.19 -12.12 15.14
N LYS A 156 15.36 -13.03 14.62
CA LYS A 156 15.67 -13.77 13.39
C LYS A 156 15.85 -12.83 12.18
N GLY A 157 15.01 -11.80 12.04
CA GLY A 157 15.14 -10.77 11.00
C GLY A 157 16.46 -9.98 11.12
N ILE A 158 16.85 -9.62 12.34
CA ILE A 158 18.12 -8.94 12.62
C ILE A 158 19.32 -9.83 12.29
N LEU A 159 19.30 -11.10 12.67
CA LEU A 159 20.34 -12.06 12.32
C LEU A 159 20.45 -12.30 10.81
N LEU A 160 19.33 -12.20 10.08
CA LEU A 160 19.30 -12.31 8.62
C LEU A 160 19.57 -10.98 7.91
N SER A 161 19.68 -9.87 8.64
CA SER A 161 19.86 -8.52 8.06
C SER A 161 21.02 -8.39 7.04
N PRO A 162 22.19 -9.04 7.20
CA PRO A 162 23.23 -9.02 6.18
C PRO A 162 22.78 -9.62 4.84
N PHE A 163 21.87 -10.58 4.89
CA PHE A 163 21.34 -11.28 3.71
C PHE A 163 20.13 -10.57 3.09
N LEU A 164 19.48 -9.65 3.82
CA LEU A 164 18.30 -8.91 3.36
C LEU A 164 18.62 -7.73 2.43
N GLY A 165 19.90 -7.48 2.13
CA GLY A 165 20.30 -6.42 1.21
C GLY A 165 20.17 -5.00 1.79
N LEU A 166 20.32 -4.83 3.11
CA LEU A 166 20.25 -3.52 3.76
C LEU A 166 21.48 -2.65 3.48
N PHE A 167 22.64 -3.26 3.17
CA PHE A 167 23.93 -2.60 2.97
C PHE A 167 24.30 -2.33 1.51
N SER A 168 23.38 -2.53 0.59
CA SER A 168 23.54 -2.18 -0.82
C SER A 168 22.28 -1.50 -1.33
N THR A 169 22.43 -0.66 -2.36
CA THR A 169 21.29 -0.08 -3.00
C THR A 169 20.55 -1.10 -3.88
N MET A 170 19.28 -0.81 -4.15
CA MET A 170 18.45 -1.62 -5.05
C MET A 170 19.10 -1.73 -6.43
N HIS A 171 19.58 -0.59 -6.98
CA HIS A 171 20.25 -0.55 -8.27
C HIS A 171 21.52 -1.40 -8.30
N GLU A 172 22.42 -1.25 -7.30
CA GLU A 172 23.63 -2.06 -7.22
C GLU A 172 23.34 -3.55 -7.18
N LYS A 173 22.35 -3.96 -6.39
CA LYS A 173 21.96 -5.36 -6.29
C LYS A 173 21.41 -5.90 -7.61
N ASN A 174 20.56 -5.11 -8.28
CA ASN A 174 19.97 -5.50 -9.56
C ASN A 174 21.05 -5.54 -10.66
N SER A 175 21.98 -4.56 -10.71
CA SER A 175 23.08 -4.52 -11.67
C SER A 175 24.09 -5.67 -11.49
N ARG A 176 24.25 -6.17 -10.25
CA ARG A 176 25.06 -7.38 -10.00
C ARG A 176 24.30 -8.68 -10.32
N THR A 177 22.98 -8.62 -10.41
CA THR A 177 22.14 -9.80 -10.65
C THR A 177 21.87 -10.02 -12.12
N PHE A 178 21.60 -8.95 -12.87
CA PHE A 178 21.18 -8.97 -14.26
C PHE A 178 22.26 -8.39 -15.19
N SER A 179 22.40 -8.98 -16.36
CA SER A 179 23.37 -8.55 -17.38
C SER A 179 22.80 -7.48 -18.29
N ASN A 180 21.49 -7.45 -18.52
CA ASN A 180 20.85 -6.49 -19.40
C ASN A 180 20.36 -5.24 -18.62
N PRO A 181 20.77 -4.01 -19.02
CA PRO A 181 20.35 -2.76 -18.35
C PRO A 181 18.83 -2.56 -18.30
N LYS A 182 18.07 -3.05 -19.30
CA LYS A 182 16.62 -2.98 -19.32
C LYS A 182 16.00 -3.87 -18.23
N THR A 183 16.57 -5.05 -17.98
CA THR A 183 16.15 -5.91 -16.85
C THR A 183 16.44 -5.23 -15.51
N VAL A 184 17.59 -4.57 -15.39
CA VAL A 184 17.91 -3.77 -14.20
C VAL A 184 16.88 -2.65 -14.01
N GLN A 185 16.54 -1.92 -15.07
CA GLN A 185 15.55 -0.84 -15.04
C GLN A 185 14.15 -1.38 -14.68
N LEU A 186 13.76 -2.52 -15.25
CA LEU A 186 12.49 -3.20 -14.94
C LEU A 186 12.35 -3.46 -13.44
N PHE A 187 13.35 -4.06 -12.81
CA PHE A 187 13.30 -4.34 -11.36
C PHE A 187 13.51 -3.09 -10.51
N ASN A 188 14.25 -2.09 -10.96
CA ASN A 188 14.39 -0.80 -10.28
C ASN A 188 13.06 -0.03 -10.20
N ARG A 189 12.11 -0.26 -11.12
CA ARG A 189 10.78 0.34 -11.11
C ARG A 189 10.06 0.11 -9.78
N PHE A 190 10.27 -1.02 -9.13
CA PHE A 190 9.58 -1.32 -7.86
C PHE A 190 9.90 -0.33 -6.73
N ALA A 191 10.97 0.47 -6.83
CA ALA A 191 11.21 1.57 -5.91
C ALA A 191 10.13 2.66 -5.97
N THR A 192 9.45 2.81 -7.11
CA THR A 192 8.41 3.84 -7.29
C THR A 192 7.15 3.61 -6.45
N TYR A 193 6.93 2.38 -5.94
CA TYR A 193 5.78 2.07 -5.09
C TYR A 193 5.71 2.93 -3.83
N ASN A 194 6.84 3.29 -3.27
CA ASN A 194 6.93 4.17 -2.10
C ASN A 194 7.65 5.49 -2.41
N GLY A 195 7.74 5.87 -3.69
CA GLY A 195 8.39 7.11 -4.12
C GLY A 195 9.91 7.14 -3.92
N SER A 196 10.54 5.97 -3.78
CA SER A 196 11.98 5.88 -3.53
C SER A 196 12.80 5.94 -4.82
N ASN A 197 14.04 6.40 -4.67
CA ASN A 197 15.05 6.35 -5.71
C ASN A 197 15.84 5.04 -5.61
N PRO A 198 15.87 4.16 -6.64
CA PRO A 198 16.55 2.85 -6.58
C PRO A 198 18.06 2.95 -6.37
N TYR A 199 18.67 4.09 -6.69
CA TYR A 199 20.10 4.37 -6.47
C TYR A 199 20.44 4.74 -5.01
N LYS A 200 19.41 4.98 -4.17
CA LYS A 200 19.55 5.33 -2.75
C LYS A 200 18.80 4.36 -1.83
N ALA A 201 17.75 3.76 -2.31
CA ALA A 201 16.92 2.84 -1.54
C ALA A 201 17.64 1.51 -1.29
N PRO A 202 17.50 0.90 -0.11
CA PRO A 202 18.08 -0.40 0.19
C PRO A 202 17.58 -1.49 -0.76
N ALA A 203 18.42 -2.48 -1.06
CA ALA A 203 18.06 -3.58 -1.95
C ALA A 203 16.89 -4.44 -1.42
N LEU A 204 16.61 -4.37 -0.12
CA LEU A 204 15.42 -4.98 0.49
C LEU A 204 14.12 -4.56 -0.22
N ILE A 205 14.03 -3.33 -0.76
CA ILE A 205 12.85 -2.82 -1.48
C ILE A 205 12.50 -3.69 -2.72
N ASN A 206 13.44 -4.48 -3.25
CA ASN A 206 13.13 -5.47 -4.29
C ASN A 206 12.00 -6.44 -3.88
N MET A 207 11.76 -6.63 -2.57
CA MET A 207 10.65 -7.45 -2.06
C MET A 207 9.28 -6.99 -2.56
N ILE A 208 9.12 -5.73 -2.95
CA ILE A 208 7.86 -5.20 -3.49
C ILE A 208 7.46 -5.94 -4.77
N SER A 209 8.42 -6.43 -5.56
CA SER A 209 8.12 -7.26 -6.74
C SER A 209 7.34 -8.54 -6.40
N HIS A 210 7.46 -9.03 -5.15
CA HIS A 210 6.67 -10.16 -4.65
C HIS A 210 5.17 -9.86 -4.63
N LEU A 211 4.77 -8.62 -4.36
CA LEU A 211 3.36 -8.22 -4.34
C LEU A 211 2.72 -8.40 -5.72
N GLU A 212 3.42 -8.01 -6.80
CA GLU A 212 2.89 -8.16 -8.15
C GLU A 212 2.98 -9.61 -8.65
N PHE A 213 4.17 -10.22 -8.59
CA PHE A 213 4.42 -11.50 -9.25
C PHE A 213 3.89 -12.72 -8.48
N ASN A 214 3.93 -12.69 -7.15
CA ASN A 214 3.53 -13.85 -6.35
C ASN A 214 2.14 -13.69 -5.73
N LEU A 215 1.77 -12.50 -5.22
CA LEU A 215 0.45 -12.26 -4.67
C LEU A 215 -0.54 -11.85 -5.76
N GLY A 216 -0.06 -11.23 -6.82
CA GLY A 216 -0.84 -10.83 -7.98
C GLY A 216 -1.18 -9.34 -8.01
N ALA A 217 -1.45 -8.84 -9.19
CA ALA A 217 -2.02 -7.54 -9.43
C ALA A 217 -3.50 -7.69 -9.79
N TYR A 218 -4.31 -6.77 -9.33
CA TYR A 218 -5.76 -6.80 -9.45
C TYR A 218 -6.28 -5.45 -9.92
N LEU A 219 -7.50 -5.44 -10.42
CA LEU A 219 -8.22 -4.23 -10.78
C LEU A 219 -9.67 -4.34 -10.28
N PRO A 220 -10.18 -3.36 -9.50
CA PRO A 220 -11.60 -3.29 -9.20
C PRO A 220 -12.42 -3.14 -10.47
N LYS A 221 -13.56 -3.85 -10.58
CA LYS A 221 -14.37 -3.88 -11.83
C LYS A 221 -14.82 -2.51 -12.32
N LYS A 222 -15.03 -1.55 -11.43
CA LYS A 222 -15.43 -0.19 -11.76
C LYS A 222 -14.29 0.84 -11.63
N GLY A 223 -13.03 0.38 -11.65
CA GLY A 223 -11.84 1.22 -11.51
C GLY A 223 -11.38 1.40 -10.07
N MET A 224 -10.23 2.03 -9.91
CA MET A 224 -9.53 2.11 -8.62
C MET A 224 -10.28 2.90 -7.55
N HIS A 225 -11.02 3.95 -7.92
CA HIS A 225 -11.81 4.76 -6.97
C HIS A 225 -12.92 3.95 -6.28
N GLN A 226 -13.32 2.80 -6.85
CA GLN A 226 -14.30 1.91 -6.23
C GLN A 226 -13.87 1.42 -4.83
N ILE A 227 -12.56 1.33 -4.57
CA ILE A 227 -12.02 1.01 -3.23
C ILE A 227 -12.46 2.09 -2.24
N THR A 228 -12.32 3.37 -2.60
CA THR A 228 -12.77 4.50 -1.76
C THR A 228 -14.26 4.42 -1.48
N THR A 229 -15.08 4.26 -2.52
CA THR A 229 -16.55 4.17 -2.39
C THR A 229 -16.94 3.04 -1.45
N HIS A 230 -16.38 1.85 -1.64
CA HIS A 230 -16.65 0.69 -0.79
C HIS A 230 -16.27 0.91 0.68
N LEU A 231 -15.10 1.51 0.94
CA LEU A 231 -14.68 1.81 2.31
C LEU A 231 -15.53 2.88 2.98
N VAL A 232 -16.05 3.85 2.23
CA VAL A 232 -17.02 4.83 2.76
C VAL A 232 -18.32 4.14 3.15
N GLU A 233 -18.86 3.28 2.30
CA GLU A 233 -20.07 2.50 2.62
C GLU A 233 -19.89 1.62 3.88
N LEU A 234 -18.74 0.99 4.03
CA LEU A 234 -18.42 0.21 5.24
C LEU A 234 -18.28 1.09 6.50
N ALA A 235 -17.68 2.27 6.37
CA ALA A 235 -17.55 3.22 7.48
C ALA A 235 -18.93 3.75 7.93
N GLU A 236 -19.80 4.10 6.99
CA GLU A 236 -21.16 4.53 7.26
C GLU A 236 -22.01 3.43 7.94
N LYS A 237 -21.90 2.19 7.47
CA LYS A 237 -22.52 1.01 8.12
C LYS A 237 -22.03 0.80 9.55
N ALA A 238 -20.77 1.15 9.81
CA ALA A 238 -20.18 1.12 11.15
C ALA A 238 -20.56 2.33 12.03
N ASN A 239 -21.44 3.22 11.55
CA ASN A 239 -21.83 4.49 12.19
C ASN A 239 -20.62 5.44 12.40
N VAL A 240 -19.68 5.47 11.48
CA VAL A 240 -18.62 6.48 11.44
C VAL A 240 -19.21 7.78 10.88
N GLU A 241 -19.00 8.89 11.57
CA GLU A 241 -19.34 10.22 11.08
C GLU A 241 -18.20 10.74 10.17
N ILE A 242 -18.50 11.14 8.94
CA ILE A 242 -17.52 11.76 8.03
C ILE A 242 -17.92 13.22 7.79
N LYS A 243 -17.07 14.14 8.23
CA LYS A 243 -17.22 15.58 8.02
C LYS A 243 -16.39 16.01 6.82
N TYR A 244 -17.04 16.29 5.71
CA TYR A 244 -16.43 16.88 4.51
C TYR A 244 -16.29 18.39 4.64
N ASN A 245 -15.41 19.01 3.82
CA ASN A 245 -15.09 20.44 3.87
C ASN A 245 -14.69 20.89 5.29
N ALA A 246 -14.04 20.00 6.03
CA ALA A 246 -13.67 20.18 7.44
C ALA A 246 -12.13 20.03 7.60
N PRO A 247 -11.34 21.00 7.09
CA PRO A 247 -9.89 20.99 7.27
C PRO A 247 -9.54 21.09 8.75
N VAL A 248 -8.65 20.22 9.22
CA VAL A 248 -8.06 20.37 10.55
C VAL A 248 -6.90 21.34 10.44
N GLU A 249 -7.04 22.47 11.13
CA GLU A 249 -6.10 23.60 11.10
C GLU A 249 -5.00 23.42 12.15
N THR A 250 -5.37 22.90 13.33
CA THR A 250 -4.47 22.79 14.47
C THR A 250 -4.78 21.53 15.28
N ILE A 251 -3.74 20.90 15.81
CA ILE A 251 -3.81 19.88 16.86
C ILE A 251 -3.25 20.52 18.14
N GLU A 252 -4.07 20.66 19.17
CA GLU A 252 -3.67 21.25 20.43
C GLU A 252 -3.17 20.18 21.39
N ILE A 253 -2.01 20.46 21.99
CA ILE A 253 -1.37 19.57 22.96
C ILE A 253 -1.52 20.22 24.34
N GLY A 254 -2.13 19.50 25.25
CA GLY A 254 -2.29 19.94 26.65
C GLY A 254 -0.99 19.83 27.46
N SER A 255 -1.04 20.36 28.70
CA SER A 255 0.11 20.40 29.60
C SER A 255 0.71 19.05 29.98
N ASN A 256 -0.06 17.97 29.82
CA ASN A 256 0.38 16.57 30.06
C ASN A 256 0.98 15.88 28.83
N ASN A 257 1.32 16.63 27.78
CA ASN A 257 1.83 16.15 26.50
C ASN A 257 0.86 15.20 25.75
N LYS A 258 -0.45 15.33 26.03
CA LYS A 258 -1.51 14.61 25.30
C LYS A 258 -2.29 15.59 24.44
N ILE A 259 -2.85 15.08 23.33
CA ILE A 259 -3.72 15.89 22.48
C ILE A 259 -4.96 16.26 23.31
N SER A 260 -5.27 17.55 23.36
CA SER A 260 -6.44 18.10 24.08
C SER A 260 -7.62 18.32 23.13
N SER A 261 -7.36 18.85 21.93
CA SER A 261 -8.39 19.11 20.93
C SER A 261 -7.80 19.18 19.52
N ILE A 262 -8.68 19.12 18.53
CA ILE A 262 -8.39 19.51 17.16
C ILE A 262 -9.29 20.69 16.79
N LYS A 263 -8.77 21.61 16.00
CA LYS A 263 -9.53 22.75 15.49
C LYS A 263 -9.85 22.56 14.02
N SER A 264 -11.13 22.67 13.66
CA SER A 264 -11.60 22.58 12.28
C SER A 264 -12.69 23.64 12.03
N ASN A 265 -12.52 24.43 10.96
CA ASN A 265 -13.40 25.56 10.62
C ASN A 265 -13.66 26.49 11.83
N GLY A 266 -12.61 26.79 12.59
CA GLY A 266 -12.69 27.66 13.77
C GLY A 266 -13.32 27.01 15.01
N VAL A 267 -13.84 25.78 14.94
CA VAL A 267 -14.49 25.06 16.05
C VAL A 267 -13.52 24.05 16.67
N ASN A 268 -13.46 24.01 17.99
CA ASN A 268 -12.66 23.04 18.73
C ASN A 268 -13.46 21.75 18.99
N TYR A 269 -12.86 20.62 18.71
CA TYR A 269 -13.40 19.28 18.93
C TYR A 269 -12.49 18.50 19.88
N THR A 270 -13.06 17.93 20.93
CA THR A 270 -12.32 17.13 21.93
C THR A 270 -12.61 15.65 21.71
N PHE A 271 -11.56 14.83 21.72
CA PHE A 271 -11.62 13.39 21.59
C PHE A 271 -10.73 12.71 22.63
N ASP A 272 -11.08 11.48 23.02
CA ASP A 272 -10.20 10.65 23.86
C ASP A 272 -8.93 10.23 23.10
N ILE A 273 -9.02 10.09 21.77
CA ILE A 273 -7.92 9.70 20.86
C ILE A 273 -8.02 10.53 19.58
N VAL A 274 -6.87 10.96 19.06
CA VAL A 274 -6.75 11.57 17.71
C VAL A 274 -5.72 10.77 16.88
N ALA A 275 -6.05 10.52 15.60
CA ALA A 275 -5.21 9.78 14.66
C ALA A 275 -5.13 10.49 13.30
#